data_28e3156a7d7b386c201fbed3241e1549
#
_entry.id   28e3156a7d7b386c201fbed3241e1549
#
_cell.length_a   1.000
_cell.length_b   1.000
_cell.length_c   1.000
_cell.angle_alpha   90.00
_cell.angle_beta   90.00
_cell.angle_gamma   90.00
#
_symmetry.space_group_name_H-M   'P 1'
#
loop_
_entity.id
_entity.type
_entity.pdbx_description
1 polymer ?
#
loop_
_entity_poly.entity_id
_entity_poly.type
_entity_poly.pdbx_seq_one_letter_code
_entity_poly.pdbx_strand_id
1 'polypeptide(L)'
;MPNDKKKDGLIMQAGILAAAGIIVRIIGLLYNTPLTAIIGDEGFGYYSNAYTAYSIVLLISSYSIPSAVSKVIAQKLAKREYRNAHRIFQCALIYVLVVGGIASLFVFFFASSMVDLKGSVLPLRILAPTIFFSGILGVFRGYFQAHKTMVQTSFSQIIEQIFNAGISVLMAYLLVESVKTKDTTTQASYGAAGGTIGTGAGVLVALLFMLGVYALNKNTIYKKINRDKTVHEDSYGEIFKMIILVVTPFILSTGIYNVNTFLDQKIYQSISLLVQKKAEVDVSFDLSAMAKATKIANIPIALASAMATALIPGISSDFAKEDFNGVRAKVAKSVKVTMFIAIPAAVGLGVLCKPCMQLIFPQKASLQISAIMLAILAVTIVLYSLSTLTQAVLQSIGKMNTPIINALIALVIHAVIMVVGMLYLPAQYSLYCYAGTSVLYAFLLCVLNGISVRKHLKYQQEADRTFLRPILCSIAMGIVAFGVYYGLYQLLPINIVCLAVAIGIGCMVYFILVIRWNAITEEEMKGLPKGNLLIKLAKKMRILKPQAITSKQSKTPKISEEDYWLDD
;
A
#
# COMPACT_ATOMS: atom_id res chain seq x y z
N MET A 1 -28.69 -22.28 9.87
CA MET A 1 -27.42 -23.06 9.93
C MET A 1 -26.69 -23.27 8.60
N PRO A 2 -27.24 -23.25 7.36
CA PRO A 2 -26.43 -23.26 6.14
C PRO A 2 -25.71 -21.93 5.83
N ASN A 3 -26.16 -20.81 6.41
CA ASN A 3 -25.61 -19.46 6.14
C ASN A 3 -24.30 -19.18 6.91
N ASP A 4 -24.07 -19.79 8.06
CA ASP A 4 -22.87 -19.56 8.87
C ASP A 4 -21.63 -20.26 8.27
N LYS A 5 -21.77 -21.51 7.80
CA LYS A 5 -20.66 -22.22 7.12
C LYS A 5 -20.20 -21.54 5.82
N LYS A 6 -21.11 -20.82 5.10
CA LYS A 6 -20.74 -20.02 3.92
C LYS A 6 -20.04 -18.72 4.28
N LYS A 7 -20.41 -18.08 5.40
CA LYS A 7 -19.72 -16.89 5.93
C LYS A 7 -18.33 -17.22 6.43
N ASP A 8 -18.17 -18.30 7.18
CA ASP A 8 -16.88 -18.76 7.67
C ASP A 8 -15.90 -19.09 6.54
N GLY A 9 -16.39 -19.72 5.45
CA GLY A 9 -15.59 -19.99 4.27
C GLY A 9 -15.09 -18.71 3.55
N LEU A 10 -15.89 -17.65 3.48
CA LEU A 10 -15.50 -16.40 2.83
C LEU A 10 -14.48 -15.62 3.68
N ILE A 11 -14.67 -15.58 5.00
CA ILE A 11 -13.75 -14.94 5.96
C ILE A 11 -12.39 -15.66 5.93
N MET A 12 -12.39 -17.00 5.90
CA MET A 12 -11.17 -17.79 5.79
C MET A 12 -10.42 -17.52 4.48
N GLN A 13 -11.13 -17.43 3.36
CA GLN A 13 -10.53 -17.11 2.05
C GLN A 13 -9.92 -15.70 2.01
N ALA A 14 -10.61 -14.70 2.55
CA ALA A 14 -10.07 -13.35 2.68
C ALA A 14 -8.84 -13.31 3.60
N GLY A 15 -8.84 -14.10 4.68
CA GLY A 15 -7.69 -14.27 5.58
C GLY A 15 -6.46 -14.86 4.88
N ILE A 16 -6.65 -15.86 4.01
CA ILE A 16 -5.57 -16.46 3.20
C ILE A 16 -4.94 -15.41 2.29
N LEU A 17 -5.74 -14.62 1.59
CA LEU A 17 -5.24 -13.56 0.71
C LEU A 17 -4.48 -12.47 1.48
N ALA A 18 -4.99 -12.08 2.64
CA ALA A 18 -4.33 -11.11 3.52
C ALA A 18 -2.98 -11.63 4.05
N ALA A 19 -2.93 -12.90 4.48
CA ALA A 19 -1.69 -13.55 4.93
C ALA A 19 -0.66 -13.64 3.80
N ALA A 20 -1.08 -14.03 2.59
CA ALA A 20 -0.23 -14.03 1.40
C ALA A 20 0.32 -12.63 1.10
N GLY A 21 -0.51 -11.59 1.19
CA GLY A 21 -0.10 -10.21 1.01
C GLY A 21 0.97 -9.75 2.02
N ILE A 22 0.92 -10.22 3.27
CA ILE A 22 1.95 -9.95 4.28
C ILE A 22 3.26 -10.66 3.91
N ILE A 23 3.19 -11.96 3.56
CA ILE A 23 4.37 -12.75 3.16
C ILE A 23 5.07 -12.11 1.96
N VAL A 24 4.31 -11.74 0.93
CA VAL A 24 4.80 -11.06 -0.28
C VAL A 24 5.55 -9.76 0.07
N ARG A 25 5.02 -8.96 1.01
CA ARG A 25 5.67 -7.71 1.46
C ARG A 25 6.96 -7.96 2.24
N ILE A 26 6.99 -8.99 3.07
CA ILE A 26 8.20 -9.38 3.82
C ILE A 26 9.29 -9.82 2.83
N ILE A 27 8.98 -10.72 1.88
CA ILE A 27 9.92 -11.13 0.84
C ILE A 27 10.36 -9.90 0.04
N GLY A 28 9.40 -9.03 -0.37
CA GLY A 28 9.63 -7.80 -1.11
C GLY A 28 10.52 -6.78 -0.38
N LEU A 29 10.57 -6.80 0.94
CA LEU A 29 11.49 -5.99 1.71
C LEU A 29 12.89 -6.64 1.80
N LEU A 30 12.93 -7.93 2.14
CA LEU A 30 14.17 -8.64 2.44
C LEU A 30 15.10 -8.76 1.23
N TYR A 31 14.56 -9.00 0.02
CA TYR A 31 15.43 -9.12 -1.17
C TYR A 31 16.11 -7.80 -1.57
N ASN A 32 15.59 -6.65 -1.12
CA ASN A 32 16.23 -5.37 -1.39
C ASN A 32 17.62 -5.27 -0.71
N THR A 33 17.84 -5.97 0.40
CA THR A 33 19.15 -5.99 1.08
C THR A 33 20.27 -6.54 0.18
N PRO A 34 20.19 -7.79 -0.33
CA PRO A 34 21.20 -8.28 -1.25
C PRO A 34 21.19 -7.52 -2.59
N LEU A 35 20.03 -7.09 -3.09
CA LEU A 35 19.98 -6.32 -4.33
C LEU A 35 20.78 -5.02 -4.20
N THR A 36 20.55 -4.22 -3.16
CA THR A 36 21.26 -2.95 -2.96
C THR A 36 22.75 -3.15 -2.65
N ALA A 37 23.13 -4.27 -2.05
CA ALA A 37 24.54 -4.61 -1.85
C ALA A 37 25.27 -4.83 -3.18
N ILE A 38 24.60 -5.37 -4.19
CA ILE A 38 25.16 -5.64 -5.53
C ILE A 38 25.18 -4.38 -6.39
N ILE A 39 24.04 -3.64 -6.47
CA ILE A 39 23.89 -2.53 -7.42
C ILE A 39 24.31 -1.17 -6.85
N GLY A 40 24.60 -1.10 -5.55
CA GLY A 40 24.97 0.13 -4.86
C GLY A 40 23.82 1.14 -4.73
N ASP A 41 24.14 2.32 -4.18
CA ASP A 41 23.17 3.39 -3.98
C ASP A 41 22.71 4.02 -5.29
N GLU A 42 23.63 4.26 -6.21
CA GLU A 42 23.35 4.81 -7.54
C GLU A 42 22.42 3.87 -8.33
N GLY A 43 22.77 2.58 -8.40
CA GLY A 43 21.97 1.58 -9.10
C GLY A 43 20.57 1.41 -8.48
N PHE A 44 20.46 1.51 -7.16
CA PHE A 44 19.16 1.46 -6.50
C PHE A 44 18.29 2.70 -6.77
N GLY A 45 18.91 3.86 -6.97
CA GLY A 45 18.23 5.08 -7.45
C GLY A 45 17.65 4.88 -8.85
N TYR A 46 18.45 4.38 -9.80
CA TYR A 46 17.98 4.06 -11.17
C TYR A 46 16.89 3.00 -11.18
N TYR A 47 17.05 1.94 -10.39
CA TYR A 47 16.02 0.91 -10.20
C TYR A 47 14.71 1.48 -9.68
N SER A 48 14.77 2.28 -8.61
CA SER A 48 13.58 2.85 -7.97
C SER A 48 12.86 3.84 -8.89
N ASN A 49 13.60 4.66 -9.62
CA ASN A 49 13.06 5.61 -10.58
C ASN A 49 12.32 4.92 -11.73
N ALA A 50 12.97 3.93 -12.35
CA ALA A 50 12.34 3.11 -13.39
C ALA A 50 11.09 2.38 -12.87
N TYR A 51 11.16 1.82 -11.67
CA TYR A 51 10.04 1.10 -11.05
C TYR A 51 8.85 2.03 -10.75
N THR A 52 9.09 3.28 -10.35
CA THR A 52 8.03 4.27 -10.11
C THR A 52 7.33 4.64 -11.41
N ALA A 53 8.08 4.93 -12.49
CA ALA A 53 7.51 5.21 -13.80
C ALA A 53 6.72 4.01 -14.37
N TYR A 54 7.24 2.80 -14.22
CA TYR A 54 6.55 1.56 -14.58
C TYR A 54 5.26 1.38 -13.79
N SER A 55 5.31 1.59 -12.46
CA SER A 55 4.19 1.29 -11.56
C SER A 55 2.96 2.15 -11.84
N ILE A 56 3.14 3.41 -12.23
CA ILE A 56 2.00 4.28 -12.57
C ILE A 56 1.30 3.82 -13.86
N VAL A 57 2.07 3.42 -14.88
CA VAL A 57 1.48 2.89 -16.12
C VAL A 57 0.82 1.54 -15.89
N LEU A 58 1.45 0.66 -15.11
CA LEU A 58 0.87 -0.61 -14.68
C LEU A 58 -0.45 -0.41 -13.95
N LEU A 59 -0.52 0.57 -13.06
CA LEU A 59 -1.69 0.88 -12.26
C LEU A 59 -2.86 1.34 -13.12
N ILE A 60 -2.58 2.20 -14.12
CA ILE A 60 -3.58 2.70 -15.06
C ILE A 60 -4.03 1.58 -16.02
N SER A 61 -3.12 0.74 -16.49
CA SER A 61 -3.42 -0.25 -17.54
C SER A 61 -3.95 -1.59 -16.99
N SER A 62 -3.50 -2.02 -15.81
CA SER A 62 -3.63 -3.45 -15.42
C SER A 62 -4.01 -3.71 -13.97
N TYR A 63 -3.63 -2.84 -13.03
CA TYR A 63 -3.76 -3.11 -11.60
C TYR A 63 -5.21 -3.25 -11.11
N SER A 64 -6.12 -2.49 -11.68
CA SER A 64 -7.56 -2.49 -11.29
C SER A 64 -8.35 -3.64 -11.90
N ILE A 65 -7.79 -4.33 -12.89
CA ILE A 65 -8.47 -5.37 -13.68
C ILE A 65 -8.92 -6.56 -12.82
N PRO A 66 -8.10 -7.14 -11.91
CA PRO A 66 -8.55 -8.27 -11.11
C PRO A 66 -9.83 -7.97 -10.33
N SER A 67 -9.92 -6.79 -9.72
CA SER A 67 -11.08 -6.38 -8.92
C SER A 67 -12.31 -6.13 -9.78
N ALA A 68 -12.15 -5.46 -10.93
CA ALA A 68 -13.24 -5.15 -11.85
C ALA A 68 -13.79 -6.43 -12.50
N VAL A 69 -12.92 -7.28 -13.05
CA VAL A 69 -13.29 -8.55 -13.66
C VAL A 69 -13.95 -9.48 -12.65
N SER A 70 -13.38 -9.58 -11.45
CA SER A 70 -13.96 -10.38 -10.36
C SER A 70 -15.36 -9.94 -10.01
N LYS A 71 -15.60 -8.62 -9.89
CA LYS A 71 -16.92 -8.06 -9.58
C LYS A 71 -17.96 -8.41 -10.65
N VAL A 72 -17.64 -8.16 -11.92
CA VAL A 72 -18.59 -8.35 -13.03
C VAL A 72 -18.87 -9.85 -13.24
N ILE A 73 -17.85 -10.70 -13.23
CA ILE A 73 -18.02 -12.15 -13.36
C ILE A 73 -18.81 -12.71 -12.16
N ALA A 74 -18.53 -12.26 -10.92
CA ALA A 74 -19.26 -12.73 -9.73
C ALA A 74 -20.75 -12.40 -9.79
N GLN A 75 -21.13 -11.25 -10.36
CA GLN A 75 -22.53 -10.88 -10.58
C GLN A 75 -23.25 -11.87 -11.53
N LYS A 76 -22.60 -12.27 -12.63
CA LYS A 76 -23.15 -13.26 -13.57
C LYS A 76 -23.21 -14.66 -12.96
N LEU A 77 -22.16 -15.06 -12.24
CA LEU A 77 -22.14 -16.36 -11.54
C LEU A 77 -23.23 -16.46 -10.46
N ALA A 78 -23.57 -15.36 -9.78
CA ALA A 78 -24.66 -15.33 -8.80
C ALA A 78 -26.02 -15.62 -9.45
N LYS A 79 -26.21 -15.23 -10.70
CA LYS A 79 -27.41 -15.50 -11.52
C LYS A 79 -27.33 -16.86 -12.25
N ARG A 80 -26.24 -17.61 -12.07
CA ARG A 80 -25.93 -18.87 -12.77
C ARG A 80 -25.72 -18.73 -14.30
N GLU A 81 -25.44 -17.52 -14.78
CA GLU A 81 -25.14 -17.18 -16.18
C GLU A 81 -23.67 -17.51 -16.51
N TYR A 82 -23.32 -18.79 -16.60
CA TYR A 82 -21.93 -19.24 -16.78
C TYR A 82 -21.37 -18.88 -18.16
N ARG A 83 -22.20 -18.87 -19.22
CA ARG A 83 -21.81 -18.45 -20.58
C ARG A 83 -21.42 -16.97 -20.60
N ASN A 84 -22.27 -16.10 -20.04
CA ASN A 84 -21.99 -14.67 -19.95
C ASN A 84 -20.75 -14.40 -19.09
N ALA A 85 -20.59 -15.11 -17.96
CA ALA A 85 -19.39 -15.02 -17.12
C ALA A 85 -18.10 -15.38 -17.90
N HIS A 86 -18.15 -16.42 -18.76
CA HIS A 86 -17.01 -16.81 -19.58
C HIS A 86 -16.74 -15.82 -20.74
N ARG A 87 -17.78 -15.27 -21.37
CA ARG A 87 -17.64 -14.19 -22.36
C ARG A 87 -16.98 -12.95 -21.76
N ILE A 88 -17.36 -12.57 -20.52
CA ILE A 88 -16.71 -11.45 -19.80
C ILE A 88 -15.23 -11.73 -19.60
N PHE A 89 -14.86 -12.95 -19.22
CA PHE A 89 -13.45 -13.35 -19.10
C PHE A 89 -12.70 -13.21 -20.44
N GLN A 90 -13.27 -13.66 -21.55
CA GLN A 90 -12.68 -13.52 -22.88
C GLN A 90 -12.54 -12.05 -23.30
N CYS A 91 -13.60 -11.22 -23.10
CA CYS A 91 -13.54 -9.79 -23.38
C CYS A 91 -12.49 -9.08 -22.52
N ALA A 92 -12.37 -9.46 -21.26
CA ALA A 92 -11.34 -8.92 -20.36
C ALA A 92 -9.92 -9.29 -20.85
N LEU A 93 -9.70 -10.51 -21.36
CA LEU A 93 -8.43 -10.88 -21.98
C LEU A 93 -8.14 -10.04 -23.23
N ILE A 94 -9.12 -9.86 -24.13
CA ILE A 94 -8.95 -9.03 -25.32
C ILE A 94 -8.65 -7.58 -24.92
N TYR A 95 -9.39 -7.03 -23.95
CA TYR A 95 -9.15 -5.68 -23.42
C TYR A 95 -7.70 -5.51 -22.97
N VAL A 96 -7.19 -6.45 -22.18
CA VAL A 96 -5.82 -6.38 -21.64
C VAL A 96 -4.78 -6.61 -22.72
N LEU A 97 -5.02 -7.49 -23.68
CA LEU A 97 -4.11 -7.69 -24.82
C LEU A 97 -3.93 -6.37 -25.59
N VAL A 98 -5.02 -5.62 -25.81
CA VAL A 98 -4.97 -4.34 -26.52
C VAL A 98 -4.41 -3.22 -25.62
N VAL A 99 -5.04 -2.96 -24.47
CA VAL A 99 -4.66 -1.82 -23.61
C VAL A 99 -3.30 -2.04 -22.95
N GLY A 100 -3.05 -3.24 -22.43
CA GLY A 100 -1.77 -3.63 -21.83
C GLY A 100 -0.64 -3.67 -22.88
N GLY A 101 -0.94 -4.12 -24.10
CA GLY A 101 -0.02 -4.10 -25.22
C GLY A 101 0.38 -2.68 -25.64
N ILE A 102 -0.61 -1.79 -25.83
CA ILE A 102 -0.37 -0.38 -26.12
C ILE A 102 0.43 0.28 -24.99
N ALA A 103 0.07 0.06 -23.74
CA ALA A 103 0.77 0.60 -22.59
C ALA A 103 2.22 0.11 -22.49
N SER A 104 2.44 -1.19 -22.76
CA SER A 104 3.78 -1.78 -22.81
C SER A 104 4.65 -1.16 -23.91
N LEU A 105 4.12 -1.05 -25.13
CA LEU A 105 4.82 -0.41 -26.26
C LEU A 105 5.09 1.07 -25.97
N PHE A 106 4.11 1.79 -25.40
CA PHE A 106 4.28 3.18 -24.99
C PHE A 106 5.47 3.35 -24.05
N VAL A 107 5.52 2.55 -22.96
CA VAL A 107 6.64 2.63 -22.01
C VAL A 107 7.96 2.25 -22.68
N PHE A 108 7.98 1.24 -23.54
CA PHE A 108 9.20 0.78 -24.23
C PHE A 108 9.79 1.89 -25.13
N PHE A 109 8.97 2.53 -25.96
CA PHE A 109 9.43 3.56 -26.89
C PHE A 109 9.66 4.92 -26.23
N PHE A 110 8.82 5.29 -25.25
CA PHE A 110 8.87 6.60 -24.58
C PHE A 110 9.61 6.56 -23.23
N ALA A 111 10.34 5.49 -22.91
CA ALA A 111 11.08 5.36 -21.66
C ALA A 111 11.99 6.57 -21.36
N SER A 112 12.72 7.07 -22.36
CA SER A 112 13.62 8.22 -22.22
C SER A 112 12.91 9.55 -21.95
N SER A 113 11.62 9.66 -22.26
CA SER A 113 10.82 10.85 -21.96
C SER A 113 10.13 10.76 -20.59
N MET A 114 9.94 9.54 -20.09
CA MET A 114 9.30 9.32 -18.79
C MET A 114 10.25 9.53 -17.62
N VAL A 115 11.53 9.23 -17.79
CA VAL A 115 12.57 9.37 -16.76
C VAL A 115 13.67 10.30 -17.26
N ASP A 116 14.17 11.21 -16.39
CA ASP A 116 15.22 12.17 -16.72
C ASP A 116 16.63 11.60 -16.45
N LEU A 117 16.72 10.55 -15.61
CA LEU A 117 17.97 9.83 -15.36
C LEU A 117 18.26 8.83 -16.48
N LYS A 118 19.34 9.02 -17.23
CA LYS A 118 19.73 8.13 -18.35
C LYS A 118 19.93 6.69 -17.91
N GLY A 119 20.49 6.49 -16.71
CA GLY A 119 20.69 5.16 -16.12
C GLY A 119 19.40 4.39 -15.81
N SER A 120 18.25 5.08 -15.72
CA SER A 120 16.92 4.48 -15.49
C SER A 120 16.22 4.02 -16.78
N VAL A 121 16.67 4.44 -17.96
CA VAL A 121 15.99 4.16 -19.25
C VAL A 121 16.02 2.67 -19.57
N LEU A 122 17.19 2.02 -19.44
CA LEU A 122 17.33 0.59 -19.70
C LEU A 122 16.49 -0.26 -18.74
N PRO A 123 16.54 -0.07 -17.41
CA PRO A 123 15.65 -0.73 -16.47
C PRO A 123 14.15 -0.57 -16.81
N LEU A 124 13.73 0.65 -17.21
CA LEU A 124 12.33 0.93 -17.55
C LEU A 124 11.90 0.20 -18.85
N ARG A 125 12.76 0.14 -19.87
CA ARG A 125 12.49 -0.64 -21.09
C ARG A 125 12.34 -2.13 -20.81
N ILE A 126 13.14 -2.67 -19.89
CA ILE A 126 13.04 -4.09 -19.47
C ILE A 126 11.73 -4.34 -18.72
N LEU A 127 11.25 -3.37 -17.92
CA LEU A 127 9.96 -3.48 -17.24
C LEU A 127 8.75 -3.36 -18.19
N ALA A 128 8.89 -2.73 -19.34
CA ALA A 128 7.77 -2.45 -20.23
C ALA A 128 6.96 -3.71 -20.62
N PRO A 129 7.56 -4.83 -21.06
CA PRO A 129 6.81 -6.06 -21.38
C PRO A 129 6.05 -6.64 -20.17
N THR A 130 6.53 -6.37 -18.96
CA THR A 130 5.90 -6.84 -17.72
C THR A 130 4.50 -6.29 -17.55
N ILE A 131 4.22 -5.07 -18.07
CA ILE A 131 2.87 -4.46 -18.03
C ILE A 131 1.86 -5.35 -18.74
N PHE A 132 2.22 -5.81 -19.93
CA PHE A 132 1.39 -6.70 -20.74
C PHE A 132 1.10 -8.02 -20.03
N PHE A 133 2.13 -8.70 -19.53
CA PHE A 133 1.96 -9.98 -18.83
C PHE A 133 1.22 -9.83 -17.49
N SER A 134 1.45 -8.73 -16.77
CA SER A 134 0.74 -8.43 -15.52
C SER A 134 -0.76 -8.25 -15.74
N GLY A 135 -1.14 -7.64 -16.85
CA GLY A 135 -2.54 -7.48 -17.20
C GLY A 135 -3.23 -8.82 -17.44
N ILE A 136 -2.62 -9.72 -18.23
CA ILE A 136 -3.14 -11.07 -18.46
C ILE A 136 -3.25 -11.83 -17.14
N LEU A 137 -2.20 -11.81 -16.32
CA LEU A 137 -2.19 -12.41 -14.99
C LEU A 137 -3.33 -11.87 -14.11
N GLY A 138 -3.58 -10.56 -14.20
CA GLY A 138 -4.67 -9.88 -13.50
C GLY A 138 -6.05 -10.42 -13.87
N VAL A 139 -6.31 -10.68 -15.15
CA VAL A 139 -7.58 -11.26 -15.61
C VAL A 139 -7.77 -12.68 -15.06
N PHE A 140 -6.74 -13.53 -15.10
CA PHE A 140 -6.82 -14.87 -14.51
C PHE A 140 -7.06 -14.82 -12.99
N ARG A 141 -6.36 -13.95 -12.26
CA ARG A 141 -6.59 -13.75 -10.83
C ARG A 141 -8.03 -13.31 -10.54
N GLY A 142 -8.54 -12.33 -11.30
CA GLY A 142 -9.91 -11.86 -11.19
C GLY A 142 -10.95 -12.94 -11.46
N TYR A 143 -10.70 -13.79 -12.46
CA TYR A 143 -11.57 -14.93 -12.79
C TYR A 143 -11.69 -15.91 -11.62
N PHE A 144 -10.58 -16.34 -11.02
CA PHE A 144 -10.61 -17.26 -9.87
C PHE A 144 -11.19 -16.61 -8.61
N GLN A 145 -10.90 -15.33 -8.35
CA GLN A 145 -11.52 -14.57 -7.25
C GLN A 145 -13.04 -14.50 -7.39
N ALA A 146 -13.56 -14.32 -8.61
CA ALA A 146 -15.00 -14.33 -8.89
C ALA A 146 -15.66 -15.67 -8.51
N HIS A 147 -14.93 -16.78 -8.66
CA HIS A 147 -15.36 -18.11 -8.25
C HIS A 147 -15.19 -18.37 -6.74
N LYS A 148 -14.90 -17.33 -5.96
CA LYS A 148 -14.69 -17.40 -4.49
C LYS A 148 -13.52 -18.30 -4.09
N THR A 149 -12.51 -18.45 -4.93
CA THR A 149 -11.28 -19.19 -4.65
C THR A 149 -10.10 -18.23 -4.60
N MET A 150 -9.71 -17.82 -3.37
CA MET A 150 -8.59 -16.90 -3.16
C MET A 150 -7.24 -17.61 -3.09
N VAL A 151 -7.26 -18.93 -2.89
CA VAL A 151 -6.04 -19.74 -2.71
C VAL A 151 -5.12 -19.64 -3.92
N GLN A 152 -5.64 -19.83 -5.15
CA GLN A 152 -4.85 -19.77 -6.38
C GLN A 152 -4.20 -18.39 -6.57
N THR A 153 -4.95 -17.32 -6.31
CA THR A 153 -4.43 -15.95 -6.37
C THR A 153 -3.31 -15.74 -5.35
N SER A 154 -3.52 -16.20 -4.11
CA SER A 154 -2.53 -16.09 -3.04
C SER A 154 -1.23 -16.83 -3.36
N PHE A 155 -1.33 -18.07 -3.84
CA PHE A 155 -0.16 -18.84 -4.28
C PHE A 155 0.56 -18.17 -5.45
N SER A 156 -0.18 -17.66 -6.45
CA SER A 156 0.43 -16.97 -7.58
C SER A 156 1.21 -15.73 -7.15
N GLN A 157 0.73 -14.98 -6.15
CA GLN A 157 1.44 -13.81 -5.60
C GLN A 157 2.72 -14.20 -4.85
N ILE A 158 2.67 -15.27 -4.07
CA ILE A 158 3.87 -15.78 -3.35
C ILE A 158 4.91 -16.29 -4.35
N ILE A 159 4.50 -17.08 -5.34
CA ILE A 159 5.38 -17.59 -6.41
C ILE A 159 6.01 -16.42 -7.16
N GLU A 160 5.20 -15.46 -7.61
CA GLU A 160 5.69 -14.23 -8.26
C GLU A 160 6.80 -13.57 -7.46
N GLN A 161 6.58 -13.38 -6.16
CA GLN A 161 7.52 -12.67 -5.32
C GLN A 161 8.80 -13.46 -5.01
N ILE A 162 8.71 -14.78 -4.88
CA ILE A 162 9.90 -15.64 -4.69
C ILE A 162 10.78 -15.59 -5.94
N PHE A 163 10.19 -15.75 -7.13
CA PHE A 163 10.95 -15.71 -8.38
C PHE A 163 11.46 -14.31 -8.69
N ASN A 164 10.67 -13.27 -8.42
CA ASN A 164 11.13 -11.88 -8.50
C ASN A 164 12.38 -11.69 -7.62
N ALA A 165 12.32 -12.06 -6.35
CA ALA A 165 13.42 -11.88 -5.41
C ALA A 165 14.70 -12.62 -5.87
N GLY A 166 14.58 -13.92 -6.21
CA GLY A 166 15.73 -14.74 -6.60
C GLY A 166 16.35 -14.28 -7.92
N ILE A 167 15.52 -14.05 -8.94
CA ILE A 167 15.99 -13.67 -10.28
C ILE A 167 16.51 -12.23 -10.29
N SER A 168 15.89 -11.28 -9.55
CA SER A 168 16.40 -9.91 -9.43
C SER A 168 17.84 -9.88 -8.90
N VAL A 169 18.11 -10.61 -7.82
CA VAL A 169 19.44 -10.66 -7.21
C VAL A 169 20.44 -11.34 -8.13
N LEU A 170 20.07 -12.48 -8.73
CA LEU A 170 20.92 -13.22 -9.64
C LEU A 170 21.27 -12.40 -10.90
N MET A 171 20.27 -11.83 -11.56
CA MET A 171 20.47 -11.07 -12.80
C MET A 171 21.19 -9.73 -12.55
N ALA A 172 20.94 -9.09 -11.40
CA ALA A 172 21.72 -7.90 -11.01
C ALA A 172 23.21 -8.25 -10.87
N TYR A 173 23.53 -9.36 -10.19
CA TYR A 173 24.91 -9.82 -10.05
C TYR A 173 25.56 -10.13 -11.41
N LEU A 174 24.91 -10.92 -12.25
CA LEU A 174 25.43 -11.32 -13.55
C LEU A 174 25.65 -10.11 -14.48
N LEU A 175 24.71 -9.16 -14.51
CA LEU A 175 24.83 -7.99 -15.38
C LEU A 175 25.88 -6.99 -14.86
N VAL A 176 26.02 -6.80 -13.56
CA VAL A 176 27.13 -5.98 -13.00
C VAL A 176 28.47 -6.61 -13.35
N GLU A 177 28.62 -7.92 -13.18
CA GLU A 177 29.88 -8.62 -13.50
C GLU A 177 30.21 -8.56 -15.01
N SER A 178 29.19 -8.64 -15.89
CA SER A 178 29.40 -8.56 -17.35
C SER A 178 29.94 -7.21 -17.84
N VAL A 179 29.75 -6.13 -17.08
CA VAL A 179 30.22 -4.77 -17.41
C VAL A 179 31.22 -4.22 -16.41
N LYS A 180 31.90 -5.08 -15.66
CA LYS A 180 32.82 -4.72 -14.56
C LYS A 180 34.00 -3.84 -15.00
N THR A 181 34.38 -3.93 -16.26
CA THR A 181 35.48 -3.12 -16.85
C THR A 181 35.03 -1.71 -17.29
N LYS A 182 33.72 -1.41 -17.20
CA LYS A 182 33.14 -0.11 -17.55
C LYS A 182 33.11 0.83 -16.35
N ASP A 183 32.68 2.08 -16.62
CA ASP A 183 32.46 3.10 -15.59
C ASP A 183 31.37 2.68 -14.58
N THR A 184 31.43 3.26 -13.38
CA THR A 184 30.53 2.95 -12.26
C THR A 184 29.08 3.21 -12.60
N THR A 185 28.77 4.27 -13.36
CA THR A 185 27.39 4.62 -13.78
C THR A 185 26.81 3.59 -14.74
N THR A 186 27.61 3.06 -15.67
CA THR A 186 27.19 1.96 -16.54
C THR A 186 26.93 0.69 -15.71
N GLN A 187 27.81 0.34 -14.78
CA GLN A 187 27.60 -0.80 -13.88
C GLN A 187 26.31 -0.65 -13.05
N ALA A 188 26.06 0.54 -12.50
CA ALA A 188 24.85 0.86 -11.74
C ALA A 188 23.58 0.72 -12.59
N SER A 189 23.59 1.19 -13.84
CA SER A 189 22.47 1.06 -14.79
C SER A 189 22.18 -0.40 -15.15
N TYR A 190 23.22 -1.19 -15.45
CA TYR A 190 23.08 -2.61 -15.76
C TYR A 190 22.65 -3.42 -14.54
N GLY A 191 23.13 -3.06 -13.35
CA GLY A 191 22.68 -3.66 -12.09
C GLY A 191 21.21 -3.40 -11.84
N ALA A 192 20.76 -2.16 -12.04
CA ALA A 192 19.34 -1.79 -11.95
C ALA A 192 18.48 -2.55 -12.98
N ALA A 193 19.00 -2.69 -14.21
CA ALA A 193 18.36 -3.49 -15.27
C ALA A 193 18.19 -4.96 -14.87
N GLY A 194 19.24 -5.56 -14.29
CA GLY A 194 19.19 -6.92 -13.74
C GLY A 194 18.12 -7.07 -12.65
N GLY A 195 18.07 -6.10 -11.72
CA GLY A 195 17.00 -6.06 -10.70
C GLY A 195 15.60 -6.02 -11.28
N THR A 196 15.40 -5.35 -12.42
CA THR A 196 14.07 -5.26 -13.06
C THR A 196 13.70 -6.52 -13.86
N ILE A 197 14.67 -7.29 -14.38
CA ILE A 197 14.40 -8.58 -15.05
C ILE A 197 13.65 -9.54 -14.12
N GLY A 198 14.01 -9.57 -12.83
CA GLY A 198 13.33 -10.42 -11.86
C GLY A 198 11.85 -10.12 -11.72
N THR A 199 11.45 -8.85 -11.81
CA THR A 199 10.03 -8.47 -11.77
C THR A 199 9.26 -9.07 -12.94
N GLY A 200 9.81 -8.98 -14.16
CA GLY A 200 9.21 -9.60 -15.35
C GLY A 200 9.14 -11.13 -15.27
N ALA A 201 10.23 -11.76 -14.82
CA ALA A 201 10.32 -13.20 -14.64
C ALA A 201 9.32 -13.70 -13.59
N GLY A 202 9.20 -13.01 -12.46
CA GLY A 202 8.22 -13.35 -11.43
C GLY A 202 6.78 -13.34 -11.97
N VAL A 203 6.42 -12.29 -12.71
CA VAL A 203 5.10 -12.17 -13.35
C VAL A 203 4.88 -13.31 -14.36
N LEU A 204 5.87 -13.62 -15.20
CA LEU A 204 5.76 -14.71 -16.17
C LEU A 204 5.55 -16.07 -15.49
N VAL A 205 6.31 -16.39 -14.46
CA VAL A 205 6.15 -17.65 -13.71
C VAL A 205 4.78 -17.73 -13.05
N ALA A 206 4.31 -16.62 -12.44
CA ALA A 206 2.98 -16.57 -11.87
C ALA A 206 1.87 -16.71 -12.93
N LEU A 207 2.08 -16.16 -14.12
CA LEU A 207 1.15 -16.33 -15.25
C LEU A 207 1.11 -17.78 -15.71
N LEU A 208 2.27 -18.43 -15.89
CA LEU A 208 2.34 -19.85 -16.24
C LEU A 208 1.65 -20.73 -15.20
N PHE A 209 1.84 -20.45 -13.92
CA PHE A 209 1.13 -21.11 -12.83
C PHE A 209 -0.40 -20.96 -12.99
N MET A 210 -0.90 -19.74 -13.20
CA MET A 210 -2.33 -19.48 -13.34
C MET A 210 -2.93 -20.10 -14.60
N LEU A 211 -2.17 -20.13 -15.70
CA LEU A 211 -2.54 -20.85 -16.93
C LEU A 211 -2.64 -22.36 -16.69
N GLY A 212 -1.68 -22.93 -15.95
CA GLY A 212 -1.71 -24.33 -15.54
C GLY A 212 -2.95 -24.65 -14.69
N VAL A 213 -3.25 -23.81 -13.69
CA VAL A 213 -4.46 -23.94 -12.87
C VAL A 213 -5.72 -23.85 -13.71
N TYR A 214 -5.77 -22.94 -14.68
CA TYR A 214 -6.91 -22.81 -15.60
C TYR A 214 -7.05 -24.07 -16.47
N ALA A 215 -5.97 -24.58 -17.05
CA ALA A 215 -5.96 -25.79 -17.88
C ALA A 215 -6.46 -27.03 -17.12
N LEU A 216 -6.01 -27.21 -15.88
CA LEU A 216 -6.48 -28.30 -15.00
C LEU A 216 -7.98 -28.21 -14.68
N ASN A 217 -8.53 -27.00 -14.59
CA ASN A 217 -9.95 -26.78 -14.29
C ASN A 217 -10.84 -26.65 -15.54
N LYS A 218 -10.26 -26.67 -16.76
CA LYS A 218 -10.94 -26.42 -18.02
C LYS A 218 -12.19 -27.30 -18.19
N ASN A 219 -12.08 -28.59 -17.96
CA ASN A 219 -13.19 -29.54 -18.11
C ASN A 219 -14.36 -29.22 -17.17
N THR A 220 -14.08 -28.81 -15.95
CA THR A 220 -15.10 -28.42 -14.96
C THR A 220 -15.79 -27.12 -15.36
N ILE A 221 -15.02 -26.16 -15.87
CA ILE A 221 -15.52 -24.87 -16.36
C ILE A 221 -16.47 -25.10 -17.54
N TYR A 222 -16.02 -25.84 -18.56
CA TYR A 222 -16.82 -26.09 -19.76
C TYR A 222 -18.07 -26.95 -19.46
N LYS A 223 -18.00 -27.90 -18.52
CA LYS A 223 -19.21 -28.63 -18.06
C LYS A 223 -20.28 -27.70 -17.49
N LYS A 224 -19.88 -26.65 -16.76
CA LYS A 224 -20.84 -25.66 -16.23
C LYS A 224 -21.40 -24.77 -17.33
N ILE A 225 -20.56 -24.35 -18.29
CA ILE A 225 -20.97 -23.54 -19.45
C ILE A 225 -21.98 -24.31 -20.33
N ASN A 226 -21.72 -25.58 -20.60
CA ASN A 226 -22.60 -26.42 -21.43
C ASN A 226 -23.95 -26.75 -20.74
N ARG A 227 -24.00 -26.68 -19.41
CA ARG A 227 -25.23 -26.86 -18.62
C ARG A 227 -26.01 -25.56 -18.39
N ASP A 228 -25.48 -24.45 -18.88
CA ASP A 228 -26.12 -23.14 -18.76
C ASP A 228 -27.38 -23.06 -19.62
N LYS A 229 -28.50 -22.68 -18.99
CA LYS A 229 -29.81 -22.52 -19.61
C LYS A 229 -30.14 -21.04 -19.87
N THR A 230 -29.16 -20.15 -19.80
CA THR A 230 -29.37 -18.70 -20.00
C THR A 230 -29.85 -18.45 -21.44
N VAL A 231 -31.03 -17.84 -21.55
CA VAL A 231 -31.65 -17.54 -22.85
C VAL A 231 -31.04 -16.29 -23.47
N HIS A 232 -30.67 -15.30 -22.65
CA HIS A 232 -30.09 -14.04 -23.11
C HIS A 232 -28.58 -14.08 -23.00
N GLU A 233 -27.91 -14.00 -24.15
CA GLU A 233 -26.46 -13.87 -24.21
C GLU A 233 -26.10 -12.39 -24.40
N ASP A 234 -25.34 -11.84 -23.45
CA ASP A 234 -24.84 -10.45 -23.54
C ASP A 234 -23.99 -10.28 -24.81
N SER A 235 -24.20 -9.21 -25.55
CA SER A 235 -23.38 -8.89 -26.71
C SER A 235 -21.96 -8.48 -26.31
N TYR A 236 -20.97 -8.70 -27.15
CA TYR A 236 -19.60 -8.30 -26.88
C TYR A 236 -19.48 -6.79 -26.62
N GLY A 237 -20.24 -5.95 -27.34
CA GLY A 237 -20.26 -4.50 -27.16
C GLY A 237 -20.79 -4.08 -25.76
N GLU A 238 -21.86 -4.73 -25.29
CA GLU A 238 -22.40 -4.50 -23.94
C GLU A 238 -21.41 -4.91 -22.86
N ILE A 239 -20.71 -6.04 -23.04
CA ILE A 239 -19.70 -6.52 -22.11
C ILE A 239 -18.50 -5.55 -22.08
N PHE A 240 -18.00 -5.07 -23.21
CA PHE A 240 -16.91 -4.09 -23.26
C PHE A 240 -17.33 -2.78 -22.59
N LYS A 241 -18.53 -2.27 -22.87
CA LYS A 241 -19.08 -1.09 -22.21
C LYS A 241 -19.16 -1.28 -20.68
N MET A 242 -19.61 -2.46 -20.24
CA MET A 242 -19.70 -2.80 -18.81
C MET A 242 -18.30 -2.86 -18.17
N ILE A 243 -17.32 -3.48 -18.82
CA ILE A 243 -15.93 -3.54 -18.34
C ILE A 243 -15.38 -2.13 -18.19
N ILE A 244 -15.49 -1.27 -19.21
CA ILE A 244 -14.98 0.10 -19.20
C ILE A 244 -15.65 0.90 -18.08
N LEU A 245 -16.98 0.83 -17.94
CA LEU A 245 -17.72 1.55 -16.90
C LEU A 245 -17.32 1.11 -15.47
N VAL A 246 -16.93 -0.15 -15.28
CA VAL A 246 -16.48 -0.63 -13.97
C VAL A 246 -14.99 -0.35 -13.75
N VAL A 247 -14.15 -0.54 -14.76
CA VAL A 247 -12.68 -0.36 -14.66
C VAL A 247 -12.31 1.12 -14.51
N THR A 248 -12.94 2.02 -15.25
CA THR A 248 -12.58 3.45 -15.28
C THR A 248 -12.63 4.13 -13.91
N PRO A 249 -13.68 4.00 -13.09
CA PRO A 249 -13.68 4.59 -11.74
C PRO A 249 -12.59 4.02 -10.84
N PHE A 250 -12.29 2.71 -10.96
CA PHE A 250 -11.19 2.09 -10.19
C PHE A 250 -9.83 2.64 -10.59
N ILE A 251 -9.57 2.80 -11.89
CA ILE A 251 -8.34 3.38 -12.42
C ILE A 251 -8.19 4.83 -11.94
N LEU A 252 -9.23 5.66 -12.10
CA LEU A 252 -9.19 7.06 -11.69
C LEU A 252 -8.94 7.19 -10.20
N SER A 253 -9.68 6.46 -9.38
CA SER A 253 -9.51 6.49 -7.92
C SER A 253 -8.10 6.06 -7.50
N THR A 254 -7.61 4.92 -8.00
CA THR A 254 -6.31 4.39 -7.60
C THR A 254 -5.16 5.16 -8.25
N GLY A 255 -5.34 5.60 -9.51
CA GLY A 255 -4.35 6.35 -10.27
C GLY A 255 -4.03 7.69 -9.61
N ILE A 256 -5.04 8.48 -9.29
CA ILE A 256 -4.87 9.82 -8.70
C ILE A 256 -4.19 9.75 -7.33
N TYR A 257 -4.51 8.74 -6.52
CA TYR A 257 -3.85 8.54 -5.22
C TYR A 257 -2.37 8.16 -5.32
N ASN A 258 -1.95 7.53 -6.41
CA ASN A 258 -0.58 7.02 -6.56
C ASN A 258 0.27 7.86 -7.54
N VAL A 259 -0.33 8.74 -8.32
CA VAL A 259 0.39 9.58 -9.30
C VAL A 259 1.36 10.56 -8.63
N ASN A 260 1.08 10.95 -7.36
CA ASN A 260 1.94 11.87 -6.63
C ASN A 260 3.40 11.41 -6.58
N THR A 261 3.65 10.13 -6.30
CA THR A 261 5.02 9.61 -6.18
C THR A 261 5.78 9.73 -7.50
N PHE A 262 5.13 9.49 -8.64
CA PHE A 262 5.73 9.68 -9.95
C PHE A 262 5.96 11.16 -10.26
N LEU A 263 4.96 12.01 -9.96
CA LEU A 263 5.05 13.44 -10.17
C LEU A 263 6.17 14.07 -9.33
N ASP A 264 6.27 13.68 -8.05
CA ASP A 264 7.31 14.14 -7.14
C ASP A 264 8.69 13.77 -7.64
N GLN A 265 8.90 12.52 -8.07
CA GLN A 265 10.17 12.09 -8.63
C GLN A 265 10.50 12.85 -9.92
N LYS A 266 9.51 13.07 -10.79
CA LYS A 266 9.70 13.81 -12.05
C LYS A 266 10.06 15.27 -11.80
N ILE A 267 9.34 15.96 -10.91
CA ILE A 267 9.65 17.34 -10.51
C ILE A 267 11.05 17.42 -9.91
N TYR A 268 11.36 16.50 -8.98
CA TYR A 268 12.66 16.45 -8.31
C TYR A 268 13.82 16.29 -9.32
N GLN A 269 13.71 15.32 -10.22
CA GLN A 269 14.73 15.07 -11.25
C GLN A 269 14.90 16.27 -12.19
N SER A 270 13.79 16.74 -12.76
CA SER A 270 13.83 17.82 -13.75
C SER A 270 14.45 19.10 -13.17
N ILE A 271 14.04 19.52 -11.96
CA ILE A 271 14.59 20.74 -11.35
C ILE A 271 16.04 20.53 -10.91
N SER A 272 16.36 19.39 -10.30
CA SER A 272 17.72 19.09 -9.83
C SER A 272 18.73 19.02 -10.98
N LEU A 273 18.37 18.40 -12.12
CA LEU A 273 19.25 18.27 -13.28
C LEU A 273 19.30 19.56 -14.12
N LEU A 274 18.14 20.16 -14.45
CA LEU A 274 18.08 21.25 -15.43
C LEU A 274 18.31 22.62 -14.79
N VAL A 275 17.81 22.85 -13.58
CA VAL A 275 17.90 24.16 -12.91
C VAL A 275 19.08 24.20 -11.94
N GLN A 276 19.15 23.23 -11.02
CA GLN A 276 20.18 23.19 -9.98
C GLN A 276 21.52 22.63 -10.47
N LYS A 277 21.56 22.05 -11.69
CA LYS A 277 22.77 21.50 -12.31
C LYS A 277 23.47 20.42 -11.49
N LYS A 278 22.73 19.65 -10.68
CA LYS A 278 23.27 18.50 -9.97
C LYS A 278 23.75 17.41 -10.94
N ALA A 279 24.78 16.67 -10.58
CA ALA A 279 25.20 15.49 -11.34
C ALA A 279 24.11 14.41 -11.29
N GLU A 280 23.98 13.62 -12.36
CA GLU A 280 23.00 12.52 -12.43
C GLU A 280 23.19 11.49 -11.30
N VAL A 281 24.45 11.21 -10.95
CA VAL A 281 24.82 10.31 -9.85
C VAL A 281 24.25 10.80 -8.50
N ASP A 282 24.38 12.11 -8.22
CA ASP A 282 23.88 12.71 -6.97
C ASP A 282 22.34 12.62 -6.91
N VAL A 283 21.67 12.91 -8.02
CA VAL A 283 20.20 12.81 -8.10
C VAL A 283 19.74 11.37 -7.91
N SER A 284 20.47 10.40 -8.50
CA SER A 284 20.17 8.98 -8.32
C SER A 284 20.38 8.54 -6.87
N PHE A 285 21.46 9.00 -6.23
CA PHE A 285 21.73 8.75 -4.82
C PHE A 285 20.64 9.31 -3.91
N ASP A 286 20.19 10.54 -4.15
CA ASP A 286 19.08 11.17 -3.43
C ASP A 286 17.77 10.37 -3.56
N LEU A 287 17.45 9.93 -4.78
CA LEU A 287 16.27 9.08 -5.03
C LEU A 287 16.40 7.71 -4.36
N SER A 288 17.61 7.13 -4.31
CA SER A 288 17.88 5.90 -3.57
C SER A 288 17.55 6.08 -2.08
N ALA A 289 18.05 7.16 -1.46
CA ALA A 289 17.81 7.46 -0.06
C ALA A 289 16.31 7.60 0.25
N MET A 290 15.59 8.34 -0.59
CA MET A 290 14.14 8.53 -0.46
C MET A 290 13.36 7.23 -0.65
N ALA A 291 13.74 6.41 -1.63
CA ALA A 291 13.10 5.13 -1.91
C ALA A 291 13.28 4.13 -0.76
N LYS A 292 14.48 4.04 -0.18
CA LYS A 292 14.77 3.20 1.00
C LYS A 292 13.90 3.60 2.18
N ALA A 293 13.84 4.89 2.49
CA ALA A 293 13.01 5.43 3.56
C ALA A 293 11.52 5.13 3.34
N THR A 294 11.00 5.37 2.14
CA THR A 294 9.61 5.12 1.76
C THR A 294 9.26 3.64 1.88
N LYS A 295 10.14 2.72 1.48
CA LYS A 295 9.89 1.26 1.59
C LYS A 295 9.68 0.84 3.05
N ILE A 296 10.46 1.36 4.00
CA ILE A 296 10.30 1.05 5.43
C ILE A 296 9.04 1.69 5.98
N ALA A 297 8.78 2.97 5.68
CA ALA A 297 7.59 3.70 6.15
C ALA A 297 6.28 3.05 5.64
N ASN A 298 6.29 2.44 4.46
CA ASN A 298 5.12 1.78 3.88
C ASN A 298 4.70 0.49 4.61
N ILE A 299 5.53 -0.11 5.46
CA ILE A 299 5.17 -1.35 6.18
C ILE A 299 3.99 -1.12 7.13
N PRO A 300 4.05 -0.17 8.09
CA PRO A 300 2.91 0.12 8.97
C PRO A 300 1.69 0.66 8.21
N ILE A 301 1.89 1.49 7.17
CA ILE A 301 0.81 2.03 6.33
C ILE A 301 0.02 0.90 5.68
N ALA A 302 0.71 -0.12 5.20
CA ALA A 302 0.09 -1.28 4.58
C ALA A 302 -0.79 -2.09 5.55
N LEU A 303 -0.37 -2.21 6.81
CA LEU A 303 -1.17 -2.85 7.85
C LEU A 303 -2.44 -2.05 8.13
N ALA A 304 -2.33 -0.74 8.26
CA ALA A 304 -3.47 0.16 8.44
C ALA A 304 -4.46 0.10 7.25
N SER A 305 -3.95 0.03 6.02
CA SER A 305 -4.77 -0.10 4.80
C SER A 305 -5.55 -1.42 4.76
N ALA A 306 -4.93 -2.53 5.20
CA ALA A 306 -5.61 -3.81 5.31
C ALA A 306 -6.77 -3.77 6.32
N MET A 307 -6.57 -3.10 7.46
CA MET A 307 -7.62 -2.89 8.47
C MET A 307 -8.75 -2.02 7.92
N ALA A 308 -8.43 -0.92 7.23
CA ALA A 308 -9.43 -0.04 6.60
C ALA A 308 -10.31 -0.81 5.62
N THR A 309 -9.71 -1.63 4.77
CA THR A 309 -10.44 -2.44 3.77
C THR A 309 -11.39 -3.45 4.43
N ALA A 310 -11.01 -4.04 5.56
CA ALA A 310 -11.85 -5.00 6.30
C ALA A 310 -13.13 -4.37 6.88
N LEU A 311 -13.16 -3.06 7.06
CA LEU A 311 -14.30 -2.34 7.65
C LEU A 311 -15.36 -1.92 6.64
N ILE A 312 -15.00 -1.80 5.36
CA ILE A 312 -15.89 -1.35 4.27
C ILE A 312 -17.24 -2.08 4.28
N PRO A 313 -17.32 -3.43 4.32
CA PRO A 313 -18.62 -4.13 4.26
C PRO A 313 -19.51 -3.83 5.45
N GLY A 314 -18.92 -3.69 6.64
CA GLY A 314 -19.66 -3.41 7.86
C GLY A 314 -20.27 -2.00 7.89
N ILE A 315 -19.51 -1.01 7.41
CA ILE A 315 -19.97 0.38 7.30
C ILE A 315 -21.05 0.50 6.22
N SER A 316 -20.81 -0.08 5.03
CA SER A 316 -21.79 -0.07 3.93
C SER A 316 -23.13 -0.74 4.31
N SER A 317 -23.06 -1.83 5.10
CA SER A 317 -24.26 -2.53 5.57
C SER A 317 -25.10 -1.68 6.54
N ASP A 318 -24.44 -0.98 7.48
CA ASP A 318 -25.15 -0.14 8.43
C ASP A 318 -25.69 1.13 7.73
N PHE A 319 -24.92 1.69 6.80
CA PHE A 319 -25.37 2.84 6.01
C PHE A 319 -26.58 2.52 5.15
N ALA A 320 -26.62 1.33 4.53
CA ALA A 320 -27.78 0.87 3.76
C ALA A 320 -29.04 0.61 4.61
N LYS A 321 -28.87 0.46 5.93
CA LYS A 321 -29.99 0.34 6.91
C LYS A 321 -30.34 1.66 7.56
N GLU A 322 -29.70 2.75 7.13
CA GLU A 322 -29.84 4.09 7.73
C GLU A 322 -29.44 4.16 9.21
N ASP A 323 -28.68 3.16 9.70
CA ASP A 323 -28.12 3.17 11.05
C ASP A 323 -26.87 4.06 11.12
N PHE A 324 -27.06 5.36 11.06
CA PHE A 324 -25.98 6.34 11.10
C PHE A 324 -25.21 6.32 12.43
N ASN A 325 -25.85 5.92 13.53
CA ASN A 325 -25.16 5.79 14.82
C ASN A 325 -24.24 4.59 14.81
N GLY A 326 -24.64 3.45 14.24
CA GLY A 326 -23.81 2.29 14.01
C GLY A 326 -22.62 2.61 13.10
N VAL A 327 -22.84 3.35 12.01
CA VAL A 327 -21.78 3.84 11.12
C VAL A 327 -20.76 4.67 11.89
N ARG A 328 -21.19 5.70 12.66
CA ARG A 328 -20.30 6.58 13.44
C ARG A 328 -19.50 5.79 14.48
N ALA A 329 -20.15 4.86 15.20
CA ALA A 329 -19.49 4.01 16.18
C ALA A 329 -18.41 3.13 15.55
N LYS A 330 -18.69 2.54 14.38
CA LYS A 330 -17.69 1.73 13.63
C LYS A 330 -16.54 2.59 13.14
N VAL A 331 -16.81 3.78 12.61
CA VAL A 331 -15.76 4.73 12.17
C VAL A 331 -14.89 5.13 13.36
N ALA A 332 -15.49 5.53 14.49
CA ALA A 332 -14.76 5.91 15.72
C ALA A 332 -13.83 4.80 16.20
N LYS A 333 -14.37 3.58 16.31
CA LYS A 333 -13.59 2.40 16.72
C LYS A 333 -12.44 2.12 15.75
N SER A 334 -12.69 2.26 14.45
CA SER A 334 -11.71 2.00 13.41
C SER A 334 -10.56 3.00 13.42
N VAL A 335 -10.87 4.29 13.52
CA VAL A 335 -9.86 5.34 13.66
C VAL A 335 -9.01 5.08 14.90
N LYS A 336 -9.63 4.78 16.04
CA LYS A 336 -8.92 4.52 17.30
C LYS A 336 -7.97 3.32 17.18
N VAL A 337 -8.44 2.20 16.64
CA VAL A 337 -7.61 0.99 16.45
C VAL A 337 -6.45 1.25 15.47
N THR A 338 -6.71 1.98 14.39
CA THR A 338 -5.67 2.33 13.41
C THR A 338 -4.61 3.24 14.03
N MET A 339 -5.02 4.28 14.78
CA MET A 339 -4.10 5.19 15.45
C MET A 339 -3.31 4.51 16.56
N PHE A 340 -3.92 3.56 17.27
CA PHE A 340 -3.25 2.74 18.28
C PHE A 340 -2.02 1.98 17.73
N ILE A 341 -2.02 1.65 16.44
CA ILE A 341 -0.90 0.97 15.76
C ILE A 341 -0.01 1.98 15.04
N ALA A 342 -0.59 2.95 14.32
CA ALA A 342 0.15 3.87 13.47
C ALA A 342 1.02 4.85 14.25
N ILE A 343 0.54 5.38 15.39
CA ILE A 343 1.27 6.36 16.18
C ILE A 343 2.56 5.77 16.79
N PRO A 344 2.52 4.63 17.52
CA PRO A 344 3.75 4.03 18.03
C PRO A 344 4.70 3.55 16.93
N ALA A 345 4.18 3.08 15.79
CA ALA A 345 5.01 2.73 14.64
C ALA A 345 5.75 3.94 14.06
N ALA A 346 5.06 5.08 13.94
CA ALA A 346 5.68 6.33 13.47
C ALA A 346 6.77 6.83 14.43
N VAL A 347 6.48 6.89 15.72
CA VAL A 347 7.46 7.32 16.74
C VAL A 347 8.63 6.35 16.83
N GLY A 348 8.35 5.04 16.84
CA GLY A 348 9.38 4.00 16.90
C GLY A 348 10.33 4.03 15.69
N LEU A 349 9.79 4.13 14.47
CA LEU A 349 10.59 4.25 13.25
C LEU A 349 11.31 5.60 13.15
N GLY A 350 10.72 6.69 13.65
CA GLY A 350 11.37 7.99 13.69
C GLY A 350 12.57 8.01 14.63
N VAL A 351 12.44 7.43 15.83
CA VAL A 351 13.50 7.39 16.85
C VAL A 351 14.59 6.36 16.52
N LEU A 352 14.19 5.19 16.01
CA LEU A 352 15.11 4.10 15.63
C LEU A 352 15.40 4.09 14.11
N CYS A 353 15.32 5.25 13.43
CA CYS A 353 15.46 5.34 11.99
C CYS A 353 16.81 4.79 11.49
N LYS A 354 17.92 5.17 12.13
CA LYS A 354 19.26 4.73 11.73
C LYS A 354 19.48 3.22 11.92
N PRO A 355 19.19 2.61 13.09
CA PRO A 355 19.31 1.16 13.25
C PRO A 355 18.35 0.35 12.36
N CYS A 356 17.13 0.82 12.12
CA CYS A 356 16.19 0.18 11.19
C CYS A 356 16.71 0.25 9.75
N MET A 357 17.25 1.38 9.34
CA MET A 357 17.85 1.55 8.02
C MET A 357 19.08 0.67 7.85
N GLN A 358 19.97 0.64 8.85
CA GLN A 358 21.19 -0.19 8.82
C GLN A 358 20.89 -1.69 8.76
N LEU A 359 19.75 -2.14 9.32
CA LEU A 359 19.35 -3.55 9.29
C LEU A 359 18.98 -4.00 7.88
N ILE A 360 18.24 -3.16 7.15
CA ILE A 360 17.66 -3.53 5.85
C ILE A 360 18.55 -3.06 4.71
N PHE A 361 19.20 -1.90 4.85
CA PHE A 361 20.04 -1.27 3.85
C PHE A 361 21.41 -0.94 4.44
N PRO A 362 22.36 -1.91 4.42
CA PRO A 362 23.65 -1.78 5.10
C PRO A 362 24.67 -0.85 4.39
N GLN A 363 24.28 -0.16 3.30
CA GLN A 363 25.15 0.76 2.56
C GLN A 363 25.52 1.98 3.42
N LYS A 364 26.80 2.09 3.78
CA LYS A 364 27.29 3.14 4.69
C LYS A 364 27.14 4.55 4.12
N ALA A 365 27.33 4.72 2.80
CA ALA A 365 27.32 6.02 2.13
C ALA A 365 25.95 6.72 2.28
N SER A 366 24.85 6.03 2.00
CA SER A 366 23.50 6.60 2.08
C SER A 366 22.83 6.45 3.44
N LEU A 367 23.45 5.74 4.41
CA LEU A 367 22.80 5.39 5.68
C LEU A 367 22.27 6.60 6.42
N GLN A 368 23.11 7.64 6.59
CA GLN A 368 22.75 8.82 7.37
C GLN A 368 21.61 9.60 6.71
N ILE A 369 21.70 9.86 5.40
CA ILE A 369 20.68 10.61 4.68
C ILE A 369 19.36 9.83 4.59
N SER A 370 19.43 8.51 4.33
CA SER A 370 18.25 7.65 4.30
C SER A 370 17.58 7.56 5.68
N ALA A 371 18.33 7.55 6.77
CA ALA A 371 17.78 7.58 8.12
C ALA A 371 17.06 8.91 8.42
N ILE A 372 17.62 10.04 7.99
CA ILE A 372 16.97 11.35 8.14
C ILE A 372 15.67 11.38 7.30
N MET A 373 15.70 10.89 6.07
CA MET A 373 14.49 10.79 5.23
C MET A 373 13.44 9.90 5.91
N LEU A 374 13.83 8.77 6.50
CA LEU A 374 12.91 7.91 7.23
C LEU A 374 12.30 8.62 8.46
N ALA A 375 13.10 9.39 9.20
CA ALA A 375 12.61 10.15 10.34
C ALA A 375 11.56 11.20 9.92
N ILE A 376 11.78 11.91 8.82
CA ILE A 376 10.80 12.87 8.26
C ILE A 376 9.55 12.13 7.78
N LEU A 377 9.72 11.06 7.01
CA LEU A 377 8.60 10.29 6.46
C LEU A 377 7.85 9.47 7.52
N ALA A 378 8.39 9.26 8.72
CA ALA A 378 7.70 8.56 9.80
C ALA A 378 6.35 9.22 10.14
N VAL A 379 6.25 10.54 10.04
CA VAL A 379 5.00 11.29 10.23
C VAL A 379 3.93 10.86 9.23
N THR A 380 4.31 10.53 8.00
CA THR A 380 3.37 10.09 6.96
C THR A 380 2.66 8.78 7.32
N ILE A 381 3.23 7.97 8.21
CA ILE A 381 2.61 6.72 8.67
C ILE A 381 1.25 6.99 9.30
N VAL A 382 1.18 7.98 10.19
CA VAL A 382 -0.07 8.38 10.84
C VAL A 382 -1.02 9.00 9.81
N LEU A 383 -0.52 9.93 9.00
CA LEU A 383 -1.31 10.69 8.04
C LEU A 383 -1.91 9.79 6.94
N TYR A 384 -1.11 8.92 6.31
CA TYR A 384 -1.62 8.00 5.29
C TYR A 384 -2.53 6.92 5.88
N SER A 385 -2.25 6.43 7.08
CA SER A 385 -3.14 5.47 7.75
C SER A 385 -4.53 6.06 7.98
N LEU A 386 -4.61 7.31 8.44
CA LEU A 386 -5.87 8.02 8.66
C LEU A 386 -6.55 8.40 7.33
N SER A 387 -5.78 8.88 6.35
CA SER A 387 -6.28 9.21 5.01
C SER A 387 -6.87 7.99 4.30
N THR A 388 -6.19 6.84 4.35
CA THR A 388 -6.68 5.59 3.75
C THR A 388 -7.98 5.12 4.41
N LEU A 389 -8.07 5.23 5.74
CA LEU A 389 -9.27 4.87 6.47
C LEU A 389 -10.45 5.79 6.12
N THR A 390 -10.24 7.11 6.13
CA THR A 390 -11.29 8.09 5.79
C THR A 390 -11.73 7.98 4.33
N GLN A 391 -10.81 7.65 3.41
CA GLN A 391 -11.14 7.28 2.02
C GLN A 391 -12.06 6.07 1.97
N ALA A 392 -11.72 5.00 2.69
CA ALA A 392 -12.53 3.78 2.74
C ALA A 392 -13.93 4.05 3.32
N VAL A 393 -14.05 4.91 4.32
CA VAL A 393 -15.34 5.36 4.88
C VAL A 393 -16.17 6.09 3.84
N LEU A 394 -15.60 7.07 3.13
CA LEU A 394 -16.30 7.82 2.08
C LEU A 394 -16.76 6.92 0.94
N GLN A 395 -15.92 5.96 0.52
CA GLN A 395 -16.32 4.95 -0.48
C GLN A 395 -17.46 4.06 0.03
N SER A 396 -17.46 3.69 1.31
CA SER A 396 -18.47 2.84 1.93
C SER A 396 -19.86 3.48 1.98
N ILE A 397 -19.93 4.81 2.07
CA ILE A 397 -21.19 5.58 2.07
C ILE A 397 -21.59 6.08 0.67
N GLY A 398 -20.97 5.51 -0.39
CA GLY A 398 -21.30 5.83 -1.78
C GLY A 398 -20.69 7.13 -2.32
N LYS A 399 -19.90 7.86 -1.55
CA LYS A 399 -19.26 9.13 -1.98
C LYS A 399 -17.89 8.86 -2.62
N MET A 400 -17.85 8.04 -3.68
CA MET A 400 -16.60 7.60 -4.33
C MET A 400 -15.79 8.74 -4.94
N ASN A 401 -16.44 9.78 -5.46
CA ASN A 401 -15.77 10.91 -6.14
C ASN A 401 -15.10 11.89 -5.15
N THR A 402 -15.60 11.99 -3.92
CA THR A 402 -15.09 12.95 -2.93
C THR A 402 -13.60 12.74 -2.62
N PRO A 403 -13.11 11.51 -2.31
CA PRO A 403 -11.69 11.30 -2.11
C PRO A 403 -10.82 11.60 -3.34
N ILE A 404 -11.37 11.39 -4.54
CA ILE A 404 -10.66 11.67 -5.80
C ILE A 404 -10.44 13.18 -5.95
N ILE A 405 -11.48 13.98 -5.72
CA ILE A 405 -11.40 15.44 -5.78
C ILE A 405 -10.42 15.97 -4.72
N ASN A 406 -10.53 15.46 -3.49
CA ASN A 406 -9.62 15.82 -2.40
C ASN A 406 -8.15 15.50 -2.74
N ALA A 407 -7.89 14.36 -3.37
CA ALA A 407 -6.56 13.96 -3.80
C ALA A 407 -6.02 14.85 -4.93
N LEU A 408 -6.87 15.27 -5.89
CA LEU A 408 -6.49 16.21 -6.93
C LEU A 408 -6.14 17.60 -6.35
N ILE A 409 -6.96 18.11 -5.43
CA ILE A 409 -6.67 19.39 -4.76
C ILE A 409 -5.34 19.30 -4.01
N ALA A 410 -5.15 18.25 -3.22
CA ALA A 410 -3.90 18.02 -2.49
C ALA A 410 -2.69 17.91 -3.42
N LEU A 411 -2.84 17.21 -4.56
CA LEU A 411 -1.80 17.02 -5.56
C LEU A 411 -1.36 18.35 -6.18
N VAL A 412 -2.30 19.21 -6.56
CA VAL A 412 -1.98 20.52 -7.17
C VAL A 412 -1.28 21.42 -6.16
N ILE A 413 -1.84 21.55 -4.95
CA ILE A 413 -1.25 22.41 -3.90
C ILE A 413 0.18 21.95 -3.57
N HIS A 414 0.35 20.67 -3.32
CA HIS A 414 1.65 20.09 -2.99
C HIS A 414 2.67 20.25 -4.12
N ALA A 415 2.27 19.98 -5.39
CA ALA A 415 3.16 20.09 -6.53
C ALA A 415 3.64 21.54 -6.74
N VAL A 416 2.75 22.52 -6.60
CA VAL A 416 3.12 23.95 -6.67
C VAL A 416 4.13 24.30 -5.56
N ILE A 417 3.86 23.88 -4.32
CA ILE A 417 4.77 24.14 -3.19
C ILE A 417 6.13 23.45 -3.40
N MET A 418 6.14 22.24 -3.95
CA MET A 418 7.38 21.52 -4.25
C MET A 418 8.20 22.25 -5.32
N VAL A 419 7.57 22.65 -6.43
CA VAL A 419 8.25 23.39 -7.50
C VAL A 419 8.82 24.71 -6.98
N VAL A 420 7.99 25.51 -6.31
CA VAL A 420 8.44 26.79 -5.72
C VAL A 420 9.56 26.56 -4.71
N GLY A 421 9.40 25.62 -3.78
CA GLY A 421 10.43 25.29 -2.80
C GLY A 421 11.76 24.89 -3.45
N MET A 422 11.72 24.04 -4.48
CA MET A 422 12.95 23.59 -5.16
C MET A 422 13.61 24.67 -6.03
N LEU A 423 12.85 25.66 -6.52
CA LEU A 423 13.42 26.76 -7.28
C LEU A 423 14.11 27.82 -6.39
N TYR A 424 13.59 28.06 -5.19
CA TYR A 424 14.11 29.10 -4.31
C TYR A 424 15.06 28.57 -3.22
N LEU A 425 14.97 27.31 -2.83
CA LEU A 425 15.87 26.73 -1.85
C LEU A 425 17.23 26.35 -2.47
N PRO A 426 18.34 26.50 -1.72
CA PRO A 426 19.64 26.01 -2.17
C PRO A 426 19.61 24.52 -2.49
N ALA A 427 20.37 24.08 -3.50
CA ALA A 427 20.40 22.71 -4.01
C ALA A 427 20.65 21.64 -2.92
N GLN A 428 21.40 21.96 -1.87
CA GLN A 428 21.67 21.08 -0.74
C GLN A 428 20.41 20.71 0.08
N TYR A 429 19.34 21.54 0.03
CA TYR A 429 18.09 21.30 0.74
C TYR A 429 16.99 20.69 -0.13
N SER A 430 17.25 20.42 -1.41
CA SER A 430 16.23 19.92 -2.36
C SER A 430 15.61 18.59 -1.90
N LEU A 431 16.43 17.67 -1.36
CA LEU A 431 15.95 16.37 -0.88
C LEU A 431 15.04 16.52 0.36
N TYR A 432 15.37 17.48 1.24
CA TYR A 432 14.50 17.80 2.40
C TYR A 432 13.20 18.46 1.95
N CYS A 433 13.24 19.30 0.91
CA CYS A 433 12.04 19.87 0.30
C CYS A 433 11.15 18.77 -0.25
N TYR A 434 11.72 17.82 -0.99
CA TYR A 434 10.99 16.65 -1.50
C TYR A 434 10.34 15.84 -0.36
N ALA A 435 11.08 15.49 0.68
CA ALA A 435 10.55 14.75 1.81
C ALA A 435 9.45 15.55 2.56
N GLY A 436 9.67 16.85 2.78
CA GLY A 436 8.72 17.73 3.46
C GLY A 436 7.42 17.91 2.67
N THR A 437 7.50 18.06 1.35
CA THR A 437 6.31 18.17 0.49
C THR A 437 5.54 16.85 0.39
N SER A 438 6.21 15.70 0.47
CA SER A 438 5.53 14.40 0.58
C SER A 438 4.74 14.28 1.89
N VAL A 439 5.26 14.81 3.02
CA VAL A 439 4.51 14.92 4.28
C VAL A 439 3.32 15.87 4.14
N LEU A 440 3.52 17.01 3.47
CA LEU A 440 2.46 17.98 3.20
C LEU A 440 1.31 17.37 2.39
N TYR A 441 1.62 16.59 1.34
CA TYR A 441 0.60 15.87 0.56
C TYR A 441 -0.23 14.94 1.44
N ALA A 442 0.43 14.11 2.26
CA ALA A 442 -0.26 13.22 3.19
C ALA A 442 -1.13 13.98 4.20
N PHE A 443 -0.65 15.13 4.69
CA PHE A 443 -1.39 16.02 5.58
C PHE A 443 -2.63 16.61 4.92
N LEU A 444 -2.51 17.15 3.70
CA LEU A 444 -3.63 17.70 2.94
C LEU A 444 -4.70 16.63 2.68
N LEU A 445 -4.31 15.43 2.27
CA LEU A 445 -5.23 14.30 2.11
C LEU A 445 -5.97 13.97 3.40
N CYS A 446 -5.23 13.91 4.51
CA CYS A 446 -5.80 13.60 5.82
C CYS A 446 -6.84 14.66 6.23
N VAL A 447 -6.53 15.94 6.07
CA VAL A 447 -7.42 17.05 6.43
C VAL A 447 -8.64 17.10 5.52
N LEU A 448 -8.47 17.06 4.20
CA LEU A 448 -9.57 17.16 3.24
C LEU A 448 -10.54 15.96 3.36
N ASN A 449 -10.01 14.75 3.49
CA ASN A 449 -10.86 13.58 3.70
C ASN A 449 -11.54 13.61 5.08
N GLY A 450 -10.85 14.10 6.11
CA GLY A 450 -11.43 14.29 7.46
C GLY A 450 -12.60 15.28 7.47
N ILE A 451 -12.44 16.42 6.80
CA ILE A 451 -13.50 17.43 6.62
C ILE A 451 -14.69 16.81 5.87
N SER A 452 -14.41 16.03 4.79
CA SER A 452 -15.45 15.38 4.00
C SER A 452 -16.22 14.33 4.81
N VAL A 453 -15.55 13.52 5.62
CA VAL A 453 -16.21 12.55 6.53
C VAL A 453 -17.05 13.29 7.57
N ARG A 454 -16.54 14.38 8.15
CA ARG A 454 -17.28 15.20 9.11
C ARG A 454 -18.53 15.81 8.47
N LYS A 455 -18.44 16.31 7.25
CA LYS A 455 -19.57 16.89 6.51
C LYS A 455 -20.68 15.86 6.27
N HIS A 456 -20.32 14.65 5.77
CA HIS A 456 -21.33 13.65 5.37
C HIS A 456 -21.90 12.81 6.53
N LEU A 457 -21.13 12.59 7.58
CA LEU A 457 -21.54 11.73 8.71
C LEU A 457 -21.82 12.53 9.99
N LYS A 458 -21.63 13.86 9.99
CA LYS A 458 -21.66 14.70 11.21
C LYS A 458 -20.85 14.07 12.35
N TYR A 459 -19.73 13.43 11.99
CA TYR A 459 -18.87 12.65 12.88
C TYR A 459 -17.78 13.52 13.49
N GLN A 460 -17.59 13.39 14.80
CA GLN A 460 -16.49 13.99 15.53
C GLN A 460 -15.72 12.91 16.27
N GLN A 461 -14.41 12.88 16.07
CA GLN A 461 -13.52 11.94 16.74
C GLN A 461 -13.12 12.49 18.12
N GLU A 462 -13.12 11.61 19.12
CA GLU A 462 -12.57 11.91 20.43
C GLU A 462 -11.04 12.09 20.33
N ALA A 463 -10.56 13.34 20.43
CA ALA A 463 -9.15 13.63 20.20
C ALA A 463 -8.23 13.14 21.34
N ASP A 464 -8.69 13.22 22.60
CA ASP A 464 -7.88 12.85 23.76
C ASP A 464 -7.45 11.38 23.74
N ARG A 465 -8.42 10.46 23.67
CA ARG A 465 -8.12 9.02 23.73
C ARG A 465 -7.61 8.44 22.41
N THR A 466 -7.91 9.10 21.29
CA THR A 466 -7.51 8.60 19.97
C THR A 466 -6.13 9.07 19.55
N PHE A 467 -5.76 10.31 19.89
CA PHE A 467 -4.51 10.91 19.45
C PHE A 467 -3.60 11.28 20.61
N LEU A 468 -4.06 12.13 21.56
CA LEU A 468 -3.19 12.73 22.58
C LEU A 468 -2.55 11.67 23.48
N ARG A 469 -3.35 10.79 24.08
CA ARG A 469 -2.81 9.74 24.97
C ARG A 469 -1.91 8.74 24.23
N PRO A 470 -2.26 8.18 23.05
CA PRO A 470 -1.34 7.35 22.27
C PRO A 470 -0.05 8.08 21.89
N ILE A 471 -0.09 9.37 21.54
CA ILE A 471 1.12 10.16 21.24
C ILE A 471 2.04 10.22 22.46
N LEU A 472 1.51 10.61 23.63
CA LEU A 472 2.30 10.71 24.85
C LEU A 472 2.89 9.35 25.28
N CYS A 473 2.09 8.28 25.20
CA CYS A 473 2.57 6.92 25.43
C CYS A 473 3.66 6.51 24.45
N SER A 474 3.53 6.90 23.17
CA SER A 474 4.52 6.59 22.14
C SER A 474 5.81 7.37 22.30
N ILE A 475 5.74 8.63 22.74
CA ILE A 475 6.93 9.43 23.06
C ILE A 475 7.71 8.75 24.19
N ALA A 476 7.02 8.37 25.29
CA ALA A 476 7.67 7.64 26.39
C ALA A 476 8.28 6.31 25.93
N MET A 477 7.54 5.55 25.09
CA MET A 477 8.05 4.35 24.44
C MET A 477 9.31 4.63 23.63
N GLY A 478 9.30 5.70 22.81
CA GLY A 478 10.43 6.09 21.97
C GLY A 478 11.68 6.42 22.77
N ILE A 479 11.53 7.18 23.87
CA ILE A 479 12.65 7.51 24.76
C ILE A 479 13.26 6.24 25.36
N VAL A 480 12.42 5.32 25.85
CA VAL A 480 12.90 4.04 26.41
C VAL A 480 13.56 3.18 25.35
N ALA A 481 12.94 3.03 24.16
CA ALA A 481 13.49 2.24 23.08
C ALA A 481 14.85 2.80 22.58
N PHE A 482 14.98 4.13 22.50
CA PHE A 482 16.23 4.79 22.18
C PHE A 482 17.31 4.48 23.24
N GLY A 483 17.02 4.69 24.51
CA GLY A 483 17.96 4.43 25.60
C GLY A 483 18.40 2.97 25.66
N VAL A 484 17.46 2.04 25.52
CA VAL A 484 17.75 0.59 25.48
C VAL A 484 18.62 0.24 24.28
N TYR A 485 18.28 0.75 23.09
CA TYR A 485 19.08 0.44 21.89
C TYR A 485 20.53 0.92 22.04
N TYR A 486 20.73 2.20 22.32
CA TYR A 486 22.08 2.78 22.39
C TYR A 486 22.86 2.28 23.60
N GLY A 487 22.22 2.01 24.73
CA GLY A 487 22.86 1.40 25.90
C GLY A 487 23.33 -0.02 25.62
N LEU A 488 22.49 -0.86 25.00
CA LEU A 488 22.88 -2.22 24.64
C LEU A 488 23.92 -2.25 23.52
N TYR A 489 23.84 -1.33 22.55
CA TYR A 489 24.78 -1.28 21.44
C TYR A 489 26.21 -0.97 21.86
N GLN A 490 26.40 -0.25 22.97
CA GLN A 490 27.73 -0.03 23.58
C GLN A 490 28.31 -1.29 24.21
N LEU A 491 27.46 -2.20 24.70
CA LEU A 491 27.86 -3.46 25.32
C LEU A 491 28.00 -4.59 24.29
N LEU A 492 27.10 -4.64 23.31
CA LEU A 492 26.99 -5.67 22.28
C LEU A 492 26.73 -4.98 20.93
N PRO A 493 27.76 -4.75 20.10
CA PRO A 493 27.59 -4.02 18.82
C PRO A 493 26.93 -4.87 17.72
N ILE A 494 25.87 -5.62 18.06
CA ILE A 494 25.08 -6.45 17.16
C ILE A 494 23.73 -5.77 16.93
N ASN A 495 23.61 -5.01 15.82
CA ASN A 495 22.44 -4.18 15.51
C ASN A 495 21.12 -4.93 15.63
N ILE A 496 20.99 -6.12 15.04
CA ILE A 496 19.74 -6.90 15.01
C ILE A 496 19.27 -7.28 16.43
N VAL A 497 20.18 -7.66 17.34
CA VAL A 497 19.85 -8.04 18.71
C VAL A 497 19.42 -6.81 19.50
N CYS A 498 20.21 -5.73 19.46
CA CYS A 498 19.88 -4.49 20.15
C CYS A 498 18.54 -3.91 19.68
N LEU A 499 18.29 -3.94 18.37
CA LEU A 499 17.04 -3.44 17.79
C LEU A 499 15.84 -4.31 18.21
N ALA A 500 15.98 -5.64 18.16
CA ALA A 500 14.90 -6.55 18.58
C ALA A 500 14.54 -6.37 20.06
N VAL A 501 15.53 -6.24 20.94
CA VAL A 501 15.33 -6.00 22.38
C VAL A 501 14.69 -4.63 22.61
N ALA A 502 15.20 -3.57 21.95
CA ALA A 502 14.66 -2.22 22.07
C ALA A 502 13.20 -2.13 21.61
N ILE A 503 12.85 -2.78 20.47
CA ILE A 503 11.47 -2.85 19.99
C ILE A 503 10.60 -3.64 20.98
N GLY A 504 11.08 -4.78 21.49
CA GLY A 504 10.33 -5.62 22.44
C GLY A 504 10.00 -4.87 23.74
N ILE A 505 11.00 -4.22 24.33
CA ILE A 505 10.83 -3.40 25.55
C ILE A 505 9.94 -2.19 25.24
N GLY A 506 10.16 -1.51 24.12
CA GLY A 506 9.33 -0.38 23.70
C GLY A 506 7.85 -0.77 23.57
N CYS A 507 7.54 -1.86 22.87
CA CYS A 507 6.18 -2.37 22.74
C CYS A 507 5.55 -2.68 24.11
N MET A 508 6.33 -3.24 25.04
CA MET A 508 5.86 -3.53 26.40
C MET A 508 5.53 -2.23 27.15
N VAL A 509 6.40 -1.24 27.10
CA VAL A 509 6.20 0.07 27.74
C VAL A 509 4.96 0.77 27.16
N TYR A 510 4.83 0.80 25.83
CA TYR A 510 3.65 1.36 25.18
C TYR A 510 2.37 0.68 25.63
N PHE A 511 2.33 -0.65 25.63
CA PHE A 511 1.18 -1.44 26.05
C PHE A 511 0.78 -1.15 27.51
N ILE A 512 1.76 -1.07 28.43
CA ILE A 512 1.52 -0.74 29.84
C ILE A 512 0.93 0.65 29.98
N LEU A 513 1.54 1.65 29.33
CA LEU A 513 1.12 3.06 29.46
C LEU A 513 -0.26 3.30 28.88
N VAL A 514 -0.57 2.73 27.72
CA VAL A 514 -1.88 2.88 27.07
C VAL A 514 -3.01 2.34 27.93
N ILE A 515 -2.79 1.20 28.60
CA ILE A 515 -3.79 0.63 29.53
C ILE A 515 -3.90 1.48 30.79
N ARG A 516 -2.76 1.88 31.37
CA ARG A 516 -2.74 2.66 32.62
C ARG A 516 -3.38 4.04 32.46
N TRP A 517 -3.25 4.65 31.30
CA TRP A 517 -3.84 5.96 30.98
C TRP A 517 -5.23 5.87 30.34
N ASN A 518 -5.84 4.68 30.35
CA ASN A 518 -7.16 4.43 29.77
C ASN A 518 -7.31 4.94 28.32
N ALA A 519 -6.24 4.85 27.52
CA ALA A 519 -6.31 5.17 26.09
C ALA A 519 -7.07 4.09 25.32
N ILE A 520 -7.04 2.83 25.80
CA ILE A 520 -7.82 1.70 25.26
C ILE A 520 -8.56 0.95 26.38
N THR A 521 -9.80 0.56 26.14
CA THR A 521 -10.62 -0.21 27.07
C THR A 521 -10.53 -1.71 26.81
N GLU A 522 -10.95 -2.55 27.79
CA GLU A 522 -10.98 -4.01 27.61
C GLU A 522 -11.88 -4.45 26.43
N GLU A 523 -13.02 -3.73 26.22
CA GLU A 523 -13.94 -4.00 25.12
C GLU A 523 -13.32 -3.65 23.74
N GLU A 524 -12.57 -2.57 23.67
CA GLU A 524 -11.87 -2.16 22.47
C GLU A 524 -10.71 -3.11 22.15
N MET A 525 -10.01 -3.63 23.17
CA MET A 525 -8.97 -4.66 23.01
C MET A 525 -9.51 -5.95 22.39
N LYS A 526 -10.77 -6.34 22.68
CA LYS A 526 -11.39 -7.52 22.03
C LYS A 526 -11.48 -7.36 20.50
N GLY A 527 -11.56 -6.15 20.02
CA GLY A 527 -11.59 -5.85 18.57
C GLY A 527 -10.23 -5.87 17.88
N LEU A 528 -9.12 -5.97 18.63
CA LEU A 528 -7.78 -6.07 18.07
C LEU A 528 -7.45 -7.50 17.61
N PRO A 529 -6.57 -7.68 16.61
CA PRO A 529 -6.02 -9.00 16.30
C PRO A 529 -5.39 -9.62 17.56
N LYS A 530 -5.83 -10.83 17.91
CA LYS A 530 -5.43 -11.53 19.16
C LYS A 530 -5.75 -10.76 20.44
N GLY A 531 -6.79 -9.92 20.46
CA GLY A 531 -7.18 -9.09 21.60
C GLY A 531 -7.39 -9.88 22.89
N ASN A 532 -7.91 -11.11 22.81
CA ASN A 532 -8.05 -12.00 23.98
C ASN A 532 -6.70 -12.35 24.63
N LEU A 533 -5.61 -12.45 23.84
CA LEU A 533 -4.26 -12.67 24.36
C LEU A 533 -3.76 -11.41 25.09
N LEU A 534 -4.01 -10.24 24.49
CA LEU A 534 -3.64 -8.94 25.09
C LEU A 534 -4.36 -8.72 26.42
N ILE A 535 -5.65 -9.08 26.50
CA ILE A 535 -6.43 -9.00 27.74
C ILE A 535 -5.89 -9.96 28.80
N LYS A 536 -5.55 -11.21 28.43
CA LYS A 536 -4.95 -12.18 29.35
C LYS A 536 -3.61 -11.68 29.88
N LEU A 537 -2.77 -11.10 29.04
CA LEU A 537 -1.49 -10.48 29.45
C LEU A 537 -1.71 -9.31 30.40
N ALA A 538 -2.63 -8.40 30.07
CA ALA A 538 -2.95 -7.23 30.91
C ALA A 538 -3.51 -7.64 32.29
N LYS A 539 -4.33 -8.69 32.35
CA LYS A 539 -4.83 -9.27 33.62
C LYS A 539 -3.70 -9.94 34.41
N LYS A 540 -2.82 -10.69 33.74
CA LYS A 540 -1.65 -11.34 34.39
C LYS A 540 -0.68 -10.30 34.97
N MET A 541 -0.50 -9.16 34.29
CA MET A 541 0.35 -8.04 34.73
C MET A 541 -0.33 -7.13 35.76
N ARG A 542 -1.59 -7.39 36.14
CA ARG A 542 -2.42 -6.59 37.07
C ARG A 542 -2.54 -5.10 36.69
N ILE A 543 -2.54 -4.79 35.37
CA ILE A 543 -2.53 -3.42 34.85
C ILE A 543 -3.97 -2.92 34.56
N LEU A 544 -4.92 -3.84 34.30
CA LEU A 544 -6.33 -3.51 34.11
C LEU A 544 -6.92 -3.04 35.44
N LYS A 545 -7.41 -1.79 35.48
CA LYS A 545 -8.22 -1.32 36.58
C LYS A 545 -9.56 -2.07 36.58
N PRO A 546 -10.11 -2.47 37.75
CA PRO A 546 -11.48 -2.93 37.82
C PRO A 546 -12.39 -1.88 37.21
N GLN A 547 -13.26 -2.25 36.28
CA GLN A 547 -14.24 -1.32 35.75
C GLN A 547 -15.12 -0.83 36.88
N ALA A 548 -15.01 0.44 37.26
CA ALA A 548 -16.09 1.12 37.94
C ALA A 548 -17.28 1.09 36.94
N ILE A 549 -18.39 0.50 37.36
CA ILE A 549 -19.64 0.47 36.61
C ILE A 549 -20.13 1.93 36.50
N THR A 550 -19.57 2.66 35.55
CA THR A 550 -20.09 3.96 35.17
C THR A 550 -21.01 3.74 33.97
N SER A 551 -22.29 3.56 34.27
CA SER A 551 -23.42 3.77 33.36
C SER A 551 -23.53 5.26 32.95
N LYS A 552 -22.48 5.77 32.31
CA LYS A 552 -22.55 6.99 31.51
C LYS A 552 -22.31 6.56 30.08
N GLN A 553 -23.41 6.11 29.42
CA GLN A 553 -23.52 6.22 27.97
C GLN A 553 -23.10 7.63 27.60
N SER A 554 -22.07 7.77 26.78
CA SER A 554 -21.72 9.05 26.19
C SER A 554 -22.98 9.56 25.52
N LYS A 555 -23.53 10.65 26.03
CA LYS A 555 -24.62 11.37 25.37
C LYS A 555 -24.06 11.90 24.05
N THR A 556 -24.16 11.10 23.00
CA THR A 556 -24.17 11.64 21.64
C THR A 556 -25.38 12.55 21.54
N PRO A 557 -25.25 13.80 21.11
CA PRO A 557 -26.40 14.66 20.93
C PRO A 557 -27.38 13.96 19.99
N LYS A 558 -28.62 13.77 20.42
CA LYS A 558 -29.73 13.40 19.56
C LYS A 558 -29.98 14.59 18.65
N ILE A 559 -29.51 14.52 17.42
CA ILE A 559 -29.85 15.45 16.36
C ILE A 559 -31.14 14.91 15.75
N SER A 560 -32.16 15.75 15.63
CA SER A 560 -33.47 15.41 15.06
C SER A 560 -33.33 15.04 13.57
N GLU A 561 -34.21 14.18 13.07
CA GLU A 561 -34.23 13.72 11.67
C GLU A 561 -34.43 14.87 10.66
N GLU A 562 -34.93 16.02 11.10
CA GLU A 562 -35.21 17.19 10.24
C GLU A 562 -33.95 17.93 9.75
N ASP A 563 -32.79 17.76 10.39
CA ASP A 563 -31.53 18.42 10.00
C ASP A 563 -30.80 17.77 8.81
N TYR A 564 -31.38 16.71 8.21
CA TYR A 564 -30.69 15.92 7.17
C TYR A 564 -30.94 16.38 5.72
N TRP A 565 -31.96 17.23 5.49
CA TRP A 565 -32.48 17.50 4.15
C TRP A 565 -32.33 18.96 3.67
N LEU A 566 -31.63 19.79 4.40
CA LEU A 566 -31.32 21.16 3.97
C LEU A 566 -29.86 21.24 3.55
N ASP A 567 -29.61 21.09 2.26
CA ASP A 567 -28.51 21.53 1.39
C ASP A 567 -28.15 20.44 0.37
N ASP A 568 -28.93 20.42 -0.73
CA ASP A 568 -28.48 19.90 -2.03
C ASP A 568 -27.65 20.94 -2.79
#